data_1a2b491836b55ad54702566568a17553
#
_entry.id   1a2b491836b55ad54702566568a17553
#
_cell.length_a   1.000
_cell.length_b   1.000
_cell.length_c   1.000
_cell.angle_alpha   90.00
_cell.angle_beta   90.00
_cell.angle_gamma   90.00
#
_symmetry.space_group_name_H-M   'P 1'
#
loop_
_entity.id
_entity.type
_entity.pdbx_description
1 polymer ?
#
loop_
_entity_poly.entity_id
_entity_poly.type
_entity_poly.pdbx_seq_one_letter_code
_entity_poly.pdbx_strand_id
1 'polypeptide(L)'
;MKKLNNKVVMKNALARAQHELKLTEKRIIATAMTKINSKASKLDYKNEKARTIKINANEYQKTAKLKNTKDAYRDMMSAATELINKQLKIKRRTITSIETIKINWIESTRYEAGSGEIEICFTQKIMPYLCAIKDRFTEYKLEEMAGIQSIHTWRIIEFLTSWSTGKEGQRTISIEDFRTMTETAKSYKTADILQKTIEPAISELEKRGWKINYEKEKTGRKISHLTFIWRKP
;
A
#
# COMPACT_ATOMS: atom_id res chain seq x y z
N MET A 1 1.18 -28.58 4.69
CA MET A 1 0.77 -27.15 4.76
C MET A 1 1.73 -26.32 3.93
N LYS A 2 1.29 -25.68 2.83
CA LYS A 2 2.12 -24.73 2.08
C LYS A 2 2.44 -23.57 3.01
N LYS A 3 3.74 -23.32 3.26
CA LYS A 3 4.21 -22.11 3.97
C LYS A 3 3.63 -20.92 3.21
N LEU A 4 2.64 -20.21 3.81
CA LEU A 4 2.12 -18.97 3.26
C LEU A 4 3.31 -18.04 3.06
N ASN A 5 3.46 -17.58 1.84
CA ASN A 5 4.50 -16.62 1.48
C ASN A 5 4.10 -15.29 2.12
N ASN A 6 4.66 -14.96 3.28
CA ASN A 6 4.31 -13.76 4.06
C ASN A 6 4.79 -12.44 3.39
N LYS A 7 4.98 -12.49 2.08
CA LYS A 7 5.47 -11.39 1.25
C LYS A 7 4.34 -10.75 0.47
N VAL A 8 4.26 -9.44 0.56
CA VAL A 8 3.47 -8.60 -0.32
C VAL A 8 4.32 -8.27 -1.54
N VAL A 9 3.84 -8.60 -2.73
CA VAL A 9 4.54 -8.34 -4.00
C VAL A 9 3.60 -7.58 -4.93
N MET A 10 4.08 -6.49 -5.51
CA MET A 10 3.32 -5.67 -6.45
C MET A 10 4.23 -4.96 -7.44
N LYS A 11 3.72 -4.60 -8.62
CA LYS A 11 4.46 -3.72 -9.54
C LYS A 11 4.74 -2.36 -8.90
N ASN A 12 5.90 -1.77 -9.19
CA ASN A 12 6.26 -0.43 -8.72
C ASN A 12 5.23 0.65 -9.11
N ALA A 13 4.55 0.49 -10.24
CA ALA A 13 3.47 1.38 -10.65
C ALA A 13 2.32 1.40 -9.64
N LEU A 14 1.99 0.25 -9.03
CA LEU A 14 0.99 0.14 -7.97
C LEU A 14 1.50 0.77 -6.67
N ALA A 15 2.73 0.45 -6.24
CA ALA A 15 3.32 1.01 -5.02
C ALA A 15 3.37 2.55 -5.02
N ARG A 16 3.50 3.17 -6.20
CA ARG A 16 3.58 4.63 -6.40
C ARG A 16 2.26 5.31 -6.71
N ALA A 17 1.20 4.54 -6.96
CA ALA A 17 -0.12 5.06 -7.31
C ALA A 17 -0.86 5.65 -6.10
N GLN A 18 -1.92 6.41 -6.35
CA GLN A 18 -2.89 6.80 -5.32
C GLN A 18 -3.84 5.63 -5.04
N HIS A 19 -4.04 5.26 -3.78
CA HIS A 19 -4.78 4.05 -3.41
C HIS A 19 -6.21 4.27 -2.91
N GLU A 20 -6.52 5.46 -2.39
CA GLU A 20 -7.79 5.82 -1.74
C GLU A 20 -8.17 4.90 -0.56
N LEU A 21 -7.18 4.30 0.10
CA LEU A 21 -7.37 3.36 1.18
C LEU A 21 -7.10 4.00 2.55
N LYS A 22 -7.98 3.75 3.51
CA LYS A 22 -7.70 3.93 4.93
C LYS A 22 -6.74 2.83 5.41
N LEU A 23 -6.14 3.00 6.59
CA LEU A 23 -5.18 2.03 7.14
C LEU A 23 -5.79 0.63 7.33
N THR A 24 -7.04 0.55 7.79
CA THR A 24 -7.76 -0.72 7.96
C THR A 24 -7.95 -1.45 6.64
N GLU A 25 -8.39 -0.75 5.61
CA GLU A 25 -8.55 -1.28 4.25
C GLU A 25 -7.20 -1.71 3.66
N LYS A 26 -6.16 -0.92 3.88
CA LYS A 26 -4.79 -1.24 3.43
C LYS A 26 -4.27 -2.53 4.05
N ARG A 27 -4.54 -2.77 5.34
CA ARG A 27 -4.19 -4.01 6.03
C ARG A 27 -4.89 -5.22 5.41
N ILE A 28 -6.18 -5.09 5.07
CA ILE A 28 -6.94 -6.16 4.38
C ILE A 28 -6.31 -6.45 3.01
N ILE A 29 -6.12 -5.44 2.18
CA ILE A 29 -5.53 -5.59 0.85
C ILE A 29 -4.12 -6.21 0.94
N ALA A 30 -3.27 -5.74 1.85
CA ALA A 30 -1.93 -6.28 2.01
C ALA A 30 -1.95 -7.74 2.50
N THR A 31 -2.84 -8.09 3.45
CA THR A 31 -3.03 -9.48 3.90
C THR A 31 -3.51 -10.37 2.76
N ALA A 32 -4.46 -9.90 1.94
CA ALA A 32 -4.92 -10.65 0.77
C ALA A 32 -3.80 -10.86 -0.26
N MET A 33 -2.98 -9.83 -0.50
CA MET A 33 -1.88 -9.91 -1.46
C MET A 33 -0.84 -10.98 -1.10
N THR A 34 -0.63 -11.30 0.17
CA THR A 34 0.27 -12.39 0.57
C THR A 34 -0.22 -13.77 0.10
N LYS A 35 -1.51 -13.90 -0.19
CA LYS A 35 -2.14 -15.14 -0.66
C LYS A 35 -2.22 -15.22 -2.20
N ILE A 36 -1.94 -14.12 -2.89
CA ILE A 36 -1.87 -14.09 -4.36
C ILE A 36 -0.54 -14.69 -4.82
N ASN A 37 -0.60 -15.59 -5.79
CA ASN A 37 0.60 -16.08 -6.45
C ASN A 37 1.13 -15.04 -7.45
N SER A 38 2.10 -14.24 -7.03
CA SER A 38 2.70 -13.18 -7.87
C SER A 38 3.40 -13.72 -9.13
N LYS A 39 3.71 -15.03 -9.18
CA LYS A 39 4.32 -15.72 -10.33
C LYS A 39 3.29 -16.38 -11.26
N ALA A 40 2.01 -16.40 -10.88
CA ALA A 40 0.94 -16.97 -11.69
C ALA A 40 0.86 -16.33 -13.08
N SER A 41 0.45 -17.11 -14.08
CA SER A 41 0.31 -16.63 -15.44
C SER A 41 -0.87 -15.65 -15.60
N LYS A 42 -0.91 -14.93 -16.71
CA LYS A 42 -2.04 -14.04 -17.02
C LYS A 42 -3.37 -14.79 -17.20
N LEU A 43 -3.34 -16.06 -17.53
CA LEU A 43 -4.54 -16.88 -17.75
C LEU A 43 -5.20 -17.25 -16.43
N ASP A 44 -4.40 -17.47 -15.36
CA ASP A 44 -4.91 -17.95 -14.08
C ASP A 44 -5.89 -16.97 -13.44
N TYR A 45 -5.68 -15.67 -13.56
CA TYR A 45 -6.55 -14.67 -12.93
C TYR A 45 -7.75 -14.20 -13.77
N LYS A 46 -8.00 -14.80 -14.94
CA LYS A 46 -9.32 -14.72 -15.58
C LYS A 46 -10.36 -15.45 -14.75
N ASN A 47 -9.97 -16.52 -14.06
CA ASN A 47 -10.84 -17.24 -13.15
C ASN A 47 -11.08 -16.43 -11.86
N GLU A 48 -12.35 -16.21 -11.54
CA GLU A 48 -12.77 -15.48 -10.32
C GLU A 48 -12.22 -16.15 -9.04
N LYS A 49 -12.25 -17.49 -8.97
CA LYS A 49 -11.71 -18.25 -7.83
C LYS A 49 -10.24 -17.95 -7.55
N ALA A 50 -9.44 -17.69 -8.58
CA ALA A 50 -8.01 -17.35 -8.43
C ALA A 50 -7.80 -15.93 -7.87
N ARG A 51 -8.81 -15.07 -7.97
CA ARG A 51 -8.79 -13.67 -7.49
C ARG A 51 -9.54 -13.50 -6.17
N THR A 52 -10.24 -14.53 -5.73
CA THR A 52 -11.04 -14.54 -4.51
C THR A 52 -10.20 -15.02 -3.33
N ILE A 53 -10.07 -14.19 -2.32
CA ILE A 53 -9.21 -14.41 -1.17
C ILE A 53 -10.02 -14.34 0.12
N LYS A 54 -9.89 -15.38 0.96
CA LYS A 54 -10.42 -15.41 2.32
C LYS A 54 -9.40 -14.88 3.30
N ILE A 55 -9.85 -14.04 4.22
CA ILE A 55 -9.06 -13.48 5.31
C ILE A 55 -9.81 -13.73 6.60
N ASN A 56 -9.16 -14.34 7.58
CA ASN A 56 -9.74 -14.51 8.90
C ASN A 56 -9.27 -13.45 9.91
N ALA A 57 -10.04 -13.27 10.96
CA ALA A 57 -9.80 -12.27 11.98
C ALA A 57 -8.44 -12.41 12.69
N ASN A 58 -7.91 -13.65 12.83
CA ASN A 58 -6.59 -13.88 13.44
C ASN A 58 -5.46 -13.36 12.53
N GLU A 59 -5.59 -13.51 11.21
CA GLU A 59 -4.60 -12.96 10.25
C GLU A 59 -4.59 -11.44 10.30
N TYR A 60 -5.77 -10.83 10.30
CA TYR A 60 -5.90 -9.37 10.40
C TYR A 60 -5.39 -8.85 11.74
N GLN A 61 -5.72 -9.53 12.86
CA GLN A 61 -5.25 -9.21 14.20
C GLN A 61 -3.72 -9.12 14.27
N LYS A 62 -3.02 -10.10 13.68
CA LYS A 62 -1.56 -10.12 13.63
C LYS A 62 -1.01 -8.91 12.86
N THR A 63 -1.58 -8.60 11.69
CA THR A 63 -1.17 -7.47 10.86
C THR A 63 -1.43 -6.13 11.55
N ALA A 64 -2.58 -6.01 12.22
CA ALA A 64 -2.98 -4.79 12.93
C ALA A 64 -2.35 -4.66 14.32
N LYS A 65 -1.75 -5.74 14.87
CA LYS A 65 -1.31 -5.87 16.27
C LYS A 65 -2.41 -5.51 17.28
N LEU A 66 -3.63 -5.97 17.03
CA LEU A 66 -4.76 -5.77 17.93
C LEU A 66 -4.70 -6.75 19.10
N LYS A 67 -5.26 -6.35 20.27
CA LYS A 67 -5.21 -7.14 21.49
C LYS A 67 -6.11 -8.39 21.41
N ASN A 68 -7.23 -8.30 20.70
CA ASN A 68 -8.17 -9.40 20.61
C ASN A 68 -8.75 -9.56 19.20
N THR A 69 -9.27 -10.76 18.92
CA THR A 69 -9.83 -11.14 17.62
C THR A 69 -11.20 -10.51 17.35
N LYS A 70 -11.96 -10.18 18.41
CA LYS A 70 -13.29 -9.56 18.27
C LYS A 70 -13.18 -8.16 17.66
N ASP A 71 -12.24 -7.35 18.15
CA ASP A 71 -11.97 -6.02 17.56
C ASP A 71 -11.43 -6.16 16.13
N ALA A 72 -10.56 -7.13 15.88
CA ALA A 72 -10.06 -7.42 14.55
C ALA A 72 -11.19 -7.75 13.56
N TYR A 73 -12.16 -8.57 13.98
CA TYR A 73 -13.29 -8.91 13.13
C TYR A 73 -14.20 -7.72 12.86
N ARG A 74 -14.51 -6.92 13.88
CA ARG A 74 -15.31 -5.69 13.71
C ARG A 74 -14.66 -4.71 12.72
N ASP A 75 -13.35 -4.45 12.89
CA ASP A 75 -12.61 -3.56 11.99
C ASP A 75 -12.57 -4.09 10.57
N MET A 76 -12.38 -5.40 10.42
CA MET A 76 -12.33 -6.09 9.15
C MET A 76 -13.67 -6.03 8.40
N MET A 77 -14.79 -6.23 9.10
CA MET A 77 -16.15 -6.10 8.56
C MET A 77 -16.43 -4.68 8.06
N SER A 78 -16.16 -3.68 8.92
CA SER A 78 -16.35 -2.27 8.56
C SER A 78 -15.51 -1.88 7.33
N ALA A 79 -14.24 -2.29 7.31
CA ALA A 79 -13.36 -1.99 6.18
C ALA A 79 -13.79 -2.71 4.89
N ALA A 80 -14.27 -3.96 4.97
CA ALA A 80 -14.75 -4.71 3.81
C ALA A 80 -15.96 -4.02 3.13
N THR A 81 -16.86 -3.45 3.91
CA THR A 81 -18.03 -2.71 3.39
C THR A 81 -17.61 -1.47 2.60
N GLU A 82 -16.58 -0.75 3.06
CA GLU A 82 -16.09 0.45 2.39
C GLU A 82 -15.20 0.14 1.16
N LEU A 83 -14.53 -1.01 1.18
CA LEU A 83 -13.49 -1.38 0.22
C LEU A 83 -14.01 -1.51 -1.22
N ILE A 84 -15.28 -1.88 -1.40
CA ILE A 84 -15.92 -2.01 -2.72
C ILE A 84 -15.91 -0.70 -3.52
N ASN A 85 -15.91 0.44 -2.83
CA ASN A 85 -15.94 1.77 -3.44
C ASN A 85 -14.53 2.38 -3.62
N LYS A 86 -13.47 1.66 -3.22
CA LYS A 86 -12.10 2.18 -3.24
C LYS A 86 -11.45 1.99 -4.60
N GLN A 87 -10.79 3.05 -5.06
CA GLN A 87 -10.13 3.09 -6.35
C GLN A 87 -8.61 3.25 -6.21
N LEU A 88 -7.92 2.63 -7.13
CA LEU A 88 -6.53 2.88 -7.45
C LEU A 88 -6.49 3.88 -8.60
N LYS A 89 -5.64 4.93 -8.49
CA LYS A 89 -5.39 5.88 -9.60
C LYS A 89 -3.92 5.83 -9.98
N ILE A 90 -3.65 5.37 -11.20
CA ILE A 90 -2.31 5.30 -11.77
C ILE A 90 -2.17 6.43 -12.78
N LYS A 91 -1.17 7.30 -12.58
CA LYS A 91 -0.77 8.29 -13.59
C LYS A 91 0.28 7.67 -14.50
N ARG A 92 0.04 7.68 -15.79
CA ARG A 92 0.96 7.21 -16.83
C ARG A 92 1.31 8.37 -17.74
N ARG A 93 2.59 8.73 -17.80
CA ARG A 93 3.07 9.73 -18.77
C ARG A 93 3.14 9.09 -20.14
N THR A 94 2.47 9.68 -21.11
CA THR A 94 2.61 9.38 -22.55
C THR A 94 3.54 10.41 -23.18
N ILE A 95 3.77 10.34 -24.49
CA ILE A 95 4.60 11.31 -25.22
C ILE A 95 3.99 12.72 -25.17
N THR A 96 2.67 12.82 -25.23
CA THR A 96 1.94 14.09 -25.38
C THR A 96 1.10 14.49 -24.17
N SER A 97 0.86 13.58 -23.20
CA SER A 97 -0.11 13.80 -22.13
C SER A 97 0.20 12.98 -20.86
N ILE A 98 -0.62 13.19 -19.84
CA ILE A 98 -0.69 12.33 -18.64
C ILE A 98 -2.03 11.63 -18.64
N GLU A 99 -2.00 10.32 -18.86
CA GLU A 99 -3.15 9.45 -18.72
C GLU A 99 -3.39 9.11 -17.26
N THR A 100 -4.66 9.13 -16.80
CA THR A 100 -5.07 8.66 -15.48
C THR A 100 -5.94 7.43 -15.62
N ILE A 101 -5.46 6.31 -15.13
CA ILE A 101 -6.18 5.03 -15.11
C ILE A 101 -6.78 4.86 -13.71
N LYS A 102 -8.11 4.67 -13.64
CA LYS A 102 -8.83 4.37 -12.40
C LYS A 102 -9.27 2.90 -12.40
N ILE A 103 -8.98 2.18 -11.32
CA ILE A 103 -9.30 0.75 -11.17
C ILE A 103 -9.86 0.55 -9.76
N ASN A 104 -11.01 -0.11 -9.62
CA ASN A 104 -11.48 -0.55 -8.32
C ASN A 104 -10.59 -1.68 -7.81
N TRP A 105 -10.29 -1.67 -6.50
CA TRP A 105 -9.48 -2.71 -5.89
C TRP A 105 -10.14 -4.07 -5.96
N ILE A 106 -11.41 -4.12 -5.62
CA ILE A 106 -12.19 -5.37 -5.57
C ILE A 106 -13.49 -5.23 -6.36
N GLU A 107 -14.01 -6.34 -6.80
CA GLU A 107 -15.31 -6.41 -7.48
C GLU A 107 -16.43 -6.92 -6.59
N SER A 108 -16.09 -7.67 -5.53
CA SER A 108 -17.07 -8.14 -4.55
C SER A 108 -16.44 -8.37 -3.17
N THR A 109 -17.28 -8.29 -2.14
CA THR A 109 -17.00 -8.76 -0.79
C THR A 109 -18.10 -9.70 -0.36
N ARG A 110 -17.75 -10.74 0.40
CA ARG A 110 -18.69 -11.65 1.05
C ARG A 110 -18.27 -11.87 2.49
N TYR A 111 -19.22 -11.87 3.36
CA TYR A 111 -19.01 -12.21 4.76
C TYR A 111 -20.29 -12.78 5.36
N GLU A 112 -20.14 -13.66 6.34
CA GLU A 112 -21.21 -14.21 7.14
C GLU A 112 -21.03 -13.78 8.59
N ALA A 113 -22.09 -13.27 9.22
CA ALA A 113 -22.02 -12.81 10.59
C ALA A 113 -21.61 -13.96 11.53
N GLY A 114 -20.61 -13.72 12.37
CA GLY A 114 -20.09 -14.72 13.30
C GLY A 114 -19.07 -15.70 12.74
N SER A 115 -18.82 -15.74 11.42
CA SER A 115 -17.84 -16.65 10.81
C SER A 115 -16.38 -16.32 11.17
N GLY A 116 -16.11 -15.07 11.55
CA GLY A 116 -14.75 -14.60 11.78
C GLY A 116 -13.92 -14.44 10.50
N GLU A 117 -14.55 -14.51 9.33
CA GLU A 117 -13.90 -14.44 8.01
C GLU A 117 -14.59 -13.42 7.10
N ILE A 118 -13.82 -12.85 6.20
CA ILE A 118 -14.30 -12.12 5.02
C ILE A 118 -13.69 -12.74 3.76
N GLU A 119 -14.42 -12.64 2.67
CA GLU A 119 -13.95 -13.00 1.35
C GLU A 119 -13.95 -11.75 0.47
N ILE A 120 -12.86 -11.47 -0.21
CA ILE A 120 -12.76 -10.38 -1.19
C ILE A 120 -12.34 -10.93 -2.54
N CYS A 121 -12.92 -10.41 -3.61
CA CYS A 121 -12.53 -10.72 -4.96
C CYS A 121 -11.85 -9.51 -5.61
N PHE A 122 -10.59 -9.61 -5.95
CA PHE A 122 -9.88 -8.55 -6.68
C PHE A 122 -10.46 -8.37 -8.09
N THR A 123 -10.54 -7.13 -8.58
CA THR A 123 -10.95 -6.90 -9.97
C THR A 123 -9.94 -7.52 -10.93
N GLN A 124 -10.43 -8.01 -12.08
CA GLN A 124 -9.54 -8.55 -13.11
C GLN A 124 -8.51 -7.49 -13.59
N LYS A 125 -8.88 -6.22 -13.59
CA LYS A 125 -8.02 -5.10 -14.04
C LYS A 125 -6.84 -4.81 -13.12
N ILE A 126 -6.92 -5.15 -11.82
CA ILE A 126 -5.78 -4.94 -10.89
C ILE A 126 -4.77 -6.09 -10.95
N MET A 127 -5.21 -7.29 -11.35
CA MET A 127 -4.36 -8.49 -11.32
C MET A 127 -3.03 -8.35 -12.08
N PRO A 128 -2.94 -7.66 -13.25
CA PRO A 128 -1.64 -7.42 -13.89
C PRO A 128 -0.60 -6.67 -13.05
N TYR A 129 -1.02 -6.03 -11.96
CA TYR A 129 -0.12 -5.35 -11.01
C TYR A 129 0.27 -6.24 -9.83
N LEU A 130 -0.41 -7.37 -9.64
CA LEU A 130 -0.22 -8.33 -8.54
C LEU A 130 0.37 -9.67 -9.00
N CYS A 131 0.16 -10.04 -10.28
CA CYS A 131 0.57 -11.33 -10.86
C CYS A 131 1.43 -11.15 -12.10
N ALA A 132 2.07 -12.24 -12.54
CA ALA A 132 2.96 -12.28 -13.71
C ALA A 132 4.06 -11.21 -13.64
N ILE A 133 4.56 -10.95 -12.44
CA ILE A 133 5.55 -9.91 -12.17
C ILE A 133 6.93 -10.49 -12.40
N LYS A 134 7.65 -9.95 -13.38
CA LYS A 134 9.02 -10.36 -13.73
C LYS A 134 10.06 -9.36 -13.27
N ASP A 135 9.73 -8.06 -13.34
CA ASP A 135 10.63 -6.94 -13.08
C ASP A 135 9.89 -5.74 -12.46
N ARG A 136 10.63 -4.73 -12.03
CA ARG A 136 10.12 -3.43 -11.54
C ARG A 136 9.01 -3.60 -10.50
N PHE A 137 9.29 -4.40 -9.47
CA PHE A 137 8.36 -4.69 -8.40
C PHE A 137 8.84 -4.20 -7.04
N THR A 138 7.89 -4.02 -6.17
CA THR A 138 8.08 -3.75 -4.74
C THR A 138 7.73 -5.02 -3.99
N GLU A 139 8.62 -5.45 -3.10
CA GLU A 139 8.43 -6.59 -2.22
C GLU A 139 8.77 -6.20 -0.78
N TYR A 140 7.92 -6.62 0.16
CA TYR A 140 8.19 -6.52 1.60
C TYR A 140 7.47 -7.64 2.36
N LYS A 141 7.95 -7.96 3.55
CA LYS A 141 7.24 -8.90 4.43
C LYS A 141 6.10 -8.18 5.14
N LEU A 142 4.92 -8.79 5.18
CA LEU A 142 3.77 -8.21 5.86
C LEU A 142 4.04 -7.96 7.36
N GLU A 143 4.87 -8.79 7.98
CA GLU A 143 5.31 -8.64 9.37
C GLU A 143 6.05 -7.32 9.62
N GLU A 144 6.81 -6.83 8.65
CA GLU A 144 7.51 -5.53 8.74
C GLU A 144 6.54 -4.36 8.83
N MET A 145 5.32 -4.55 8.32
CA MET A 145 4.24 -3.56 8.34
C MET A 145 3.33 -3.68 9.56
N ALA A 146 3.48 -4.76 10.34
CA ALA A 146 2.59 -5.04 11.46
C ALA A 146 2.66 -3.94 12.54
N GLY A 147 1.48 -3.45 12.93
CA GLY A 147 1.33 -2.41 13.96
C GLY A 147 1.72 -1.01 13.51
N ILE A 148 1.90 -0.74 12.22
CA ILE A 148 1.99 0.63 11.69
C ILE A 148 0.69 1.37 12.04
N GLN A 149 0.82 2.60 12.55
CA GLN A 149 -0.30 3.38 13.05
C GLN A 149 -0.85 4.39 12.02
N SER A 150 -0.08 4.69 10.97
CA SER A 150 -0.45 5.68 9.96
C SER A 150 -0.46 5.09 8.55
N ILE A 151 -1.52 5.41 7.79
CA ILE A 151 -1.54 5.09 6.36
C ILE A 151 -0.40 5.80 5.62
N HIS A 152 -0.05 7.01 6.03
CA HIS A 152 1.05 7.76 5.42
C HIS A 152 2.40 7.08 5.64
N THR A 153 2.66 6.54 6.84
CA THR A 153 3.87 5.74 7.13
C THR A 153 3.92 4.52 6.21
N TRP A 154 2.80 3.78 6.06
CA TRP A 154 2.73 2.64 5.15
C TRP A 154 3.05 3.03 3.71
N ARG A 155 2.44 4.11 3.22
CA ARG A 155 2.65 4.61 1.85
C ARG A 155 4.08 5.06 1.61
N ILE A 156 4.71 5.71 2.60
CA ILE A 156 6.12 6.11 2.54
C ILE A 156 7.02 4.87 2.44
N ILE A 157 6.79 3.82 3.24
CA ILE A 157 7.57 2.56 3.12
C ILE A 157 7.46 1.98 1.70
N GLU A 158 6.26 1.86 1.16
CA GLU A 158 6.06 1.34 -0.20
C GLU A 158 6.78 2.20 -1.24
N PHE A 159 6.70 3.51 -1.13
CA PHE A 159 7.41 4.44 -2.00
C PHE A 159 8.93 4.25 -1.92
N LEU A 160 9.51 4.31 -0.74
CA LEU A 160 10.96 4.14 -0.54
C LEU A 160 11.41 2.76 -1.03
N THR A 161 10.66 1.70 -0.68
CA THR A 161 10.96 0.34 -1.12
C THR A 161 10.93 0.19 -2.64
N SER A 162 10.00 0.89 -3.32
CA SER A 162 9.89 0.85 -4.78
C SER A 162 11.07 1.47 -5.55
N TRP A 163 11.90 2.24 -4.85
CA TRP A 163 13.10 2.89 -5.39
C TRP A 163 14.40 2.35 -4.77
N SER A 164 14.32 1.39 -3.85
CA SER A 164 15.51 0.83 -3.23
C SER A 164 16.28 -0.07 -4.18
N THR A 165 17.61 0.03 -4.11
CA THR A 165 18.53 -0.98 -4.63
C THR A 165 19.11 -1.72 -3.43
N GLY A 166 18.65 -2.96 -3.19
CA GLY A 166 18.96 -3.66 -1.95
C GLY A 166 18.34 -2.98 -0.72
N LYS A 167 19.18 -2.62 0.25
CA LYS A 167 18.74 -1.99 1.51
C LYS A 167 18.70 -0.46 1.46
N GLU A 168 19.31 0.16 0.49
CA GLU A 168 19.51 1.62 0.43
C GLU A 168 18.79 2.23 -0.77
N GLY A 169 18.60 3.53 -0.72
CA GLY A 169 18.07 4.28 -1.84
C GLY A 169 18.10 5.79 -1.63
N GLN A 170 17.97 6.48 -2.75
CA GLN A 170 17.78 7.93 -2.80
C GLN A 170 16.74 8.24 -3.86
N ARG A 171 15.85 9.19 -3.58
CA ARG A 171 14.85 9.60 -4.56
C ARG A 171 14.34 11.00 -4.29
N THR A 172 14.35 11.82 -5.34
CA THR A 172 13.69 13.13 -5.38
C THR A 172 12.25 12.96 -5.87
N ILE A 173 11.32 13.65 -5.20
CA ILE A 173 9.89 13.68 -5.53
C ILE A 173 9.38 15.12 -5.38
N SER A 174 8.52 15.58 -6.31
CA SER A 174 7.84 16.85 -6.15
C SER A 174 6.86 16.83 -4.97
N ILE A 175 6.63 17.97 -4.32
CA ILE A 175 5.63 18.09 -3.25
C ILE A 175 4.24 17.66 -3.75
N GLU A 176 3.90 17.96 -4.99
CA GLU A 176 2.60 17.59 -5.58
C GLU A 176 2.46 16.08 -5.77
N ASP A 177 3.50 15.41 -6.32
CA ASP A 177 3.49 13.96 -6.47
C ASP A 177 3.52 13.25 -5.11
N PHE A 178 4.28 13.78 -4.14
CA PHE A 178 4.29 13.27 -2.77
C PHE A 178 2.90 13.35 -2.13
N ARG A 179 2.25 14.52 -2.23
CA ARG A 179 0.86 14.73 -1.77
C ARG A 179 -0.10 13.72 -2.40
N THR A 180 0.00 13.52 -3.71
CA THR A 180 -0.85 12.60 -4.46
C THR A 180 -0.63 11.15 -4.00
N MET A 181 0.62 10.75 -3.86
CA MET A 181 1.03 9.40 -3.48
C MET A 181 0.63 9.07 -2.04
N THR A 182 0.84 9.99 -1.10
CA THR A 182 0.50 9.80 0.32
C THR A 182 -0.95 10.13 0.66
N GLU A 183 -1.69 10.73 -0.32
CA GLU A 183 -3.09 11.14 -0.13
C GLU A 183 -3.29 12.11 1.03
N THR A 184 -2.30 12.97 1.25
CA THR A 184 -2.41 14.04 2.25
C THR A 184 -3.56 14.98 1.92
N ALA A 185 -4.23 15.48 2.96
CA ALA A 185 -5.38 16.37 2.81
C ALA A 185 -5.07 17.56 1.88
N LYS A 186 -6.00 17.87 0.98
CA LYS A 186 -5.85 18.99 0.02
C LYS A 186 -5.64 20.35 0.71
N SER A 187 -6.19 20.51 1.92
CA SER A 187 -6.04 21.71 2.75
C SER A 187 -4.63 21.90 3.34
N TYR A 188 -3.81 20.84 3.38
CA TYR A 188 -2.46 20.93 3.94
C TYR A 188 -1.57 21.82 3.08
N LYS A 189 -0.93 22.81 3.71
CA LYS A 189 0.21 23.53 3.12
C LYS A 189 1.46 22.62 3.15
N THR A 190 2.52 23.02 2.45
CA THR A 190 3.77 22.25 2.45
C THR A 190 4.32 22.04 3.87
N ALA A 191 4.24 23.05 4.74
CA ALA A 191 4.64 22.92 6.15
C ALA A 191 3.84 21.85 6.90
N ASP A 192 2.52 21.76 6.66
CA ASP A 192 1.68 20.72 7.26
C ASP A 192 2.06 19.32 6.76
N ILE A 193 2.41 19.17 5.47
CA ILE A 193 2.89 17.88 4.94
C ILE A 193 4.16 17.43 5.66
N LEU A 194 5.10 18.34 5.85
CA LEU A 194 6.34 18.02 6.57
C LEU A 194 6.02 17.62 8.01
N GLN A 195 5.32 18.46 8.75
CA GLN A 195 5.10 18.30 10.18
C GLN A 195 4.09 17.20 10.53
N LYS A 196 3.01 17.04 9.74
CA LYS A 196 1.89 16.12 10.08
C LYS A 196 1.94 14.80 9.32
N THR A 197 2.78 14.69 8.27
CA THR A 197 2.86 13.48 7.46
C THR A 197 4.26 12.89 7.47
N ILE A 198 5.29 13.67 7.14
CA ILE A 198 6.65 13.15 6.94
C ILE A 198 7.35 12.91 8.28
N GLU A 199 7.42 13.90 9.14
CA GLU A 199 8.14 13.80 10.42
C GLU A 199 7.59 12.69 11.33
N PRO A 200 6.26 12.54 11.52
CA PRO A 200 5.72 11.42 12.28
C PRO A 200 6.01 10.06 11.65
N ALA A 201 5.97 9.98 10.31
CA ALA A 201 6.26 8.74 9.61
C ALA A 201 7.74 8.35 9.74
N ILE A 202 8.66 9.31 9.62
CA ILE A 202 10.10 9.07 9.83
C ILE A 202 10.34 8.60 11.27
N SER A 203 9.77 9.28 12.26
CA SER A 203 9.92 8.89 13.68
C SER A 203 9.39 7.46 13.94
N GLU A 204 8.27 7.08 13.32
CA GLU A 204 7.76 5.70 13.42
C GLU A 204 8.71 4.70 12.75
N LEU A 205 9.31 5.05 11.62
CA LEU A 205 10.23 4.19 10.87
C LEU A 205 11.59 4.03 11.54
N GLU A 206 12.12 5.07 12.16
CA GLU A 206 13.36 5.03 12.92
C GLU A 206 13.25 4.05 14.10
N LYS A 207 12.12 4.03 14.81
CA LYS A 207 11.83 3.04 15.87
C LYS A 207 11.81 1.60 15.34
N ARG A 208 11.68 1.42 14.02
CA ARG A 208 11.70 0.12 13.32
C ARG A 208 13.04 -0.18 12.66
N GLY A 209 14.09 0.62 12.97
CA GLY A 209 15.45 0.42 12.49
C GLY A 209 15.76 1.03 11.12
N TRP A 210 14.83 1.79 10.53
CA TRP A 210 15.14 2.55 9.32
C TRP A 210 16.01 3.75 9.67
N LYS A 211 16.93 4.09 8.78
CA LYS A 211 17.65 5.36 8.79
C LYS A 211 17.14 6.17 7.61
N ILE A 212 16.48 7.30 7.89
CA ILE A 212 15.86 8.13 6.86
C ILE A 212 16.22 9.58 7.10
N ASN A 213 16.67 10.24 6.06
CA ASN A 213 16.85 11.68 6.02
C ASN A 213 16.14 12.24 4.79
N TYR A 214 15.82 13.53 4.79
CA TYR A 214 15.33 14.21 3.61
C TYR A 214 15.84 15.64 3.51
N GLU A 215 16.10 16.05 2.28
CA GLU A 215 16.52 17.39 1.91
C GLU A 215 15.38 18.13 1.22
N LYS A 216 15.36 19.45 1.36
CA LYS A 216 14.32 20.33 0.81
C LYS A 216 14.91 21.14 -0.33
N GLU A 217 14.39 20.96 -1.54
CA GLU A 217 14.74 21.77 -2.69
C GLU A 217 13.68 22.87 -2.86
N LYS A 218 14.13 24.10 -3.13
CA LYS A 218 13.26 25.27 -3.25
C LYS A 218 13.28 25.79 -4.69
N THR A 219 12.12 26.27 -5.15
CA THR A 219 11.99 27.12 -6.33
C THR A 219 11.49 28.48 -5.86
N GLY A 220 12.38 29.47 -5.86
CA GLY A 220 12.14 30.74 -5.19
C GLY A 220 11.97 30.55 -3.68
N ARG A 221 10.84 31.05 -3.12
CA ARG A 221 10.54 30.93 -1.68
C ARG A 221 9.80 29.64 -1.29
N LYS A 222 9.37 28.83 -2.27
CA LYS A 222 8.54 27.64 -2.03
C LYS A 222 9.38 26.36 -2.11
N ILE A 223 9.16 25.41 -1.21
CA ILE A 223 9.71 24.06 -1.33
C ILE A 223 8.97 23.38 -2.49
N SER A 224 9.71 22.95 -3.49
CA SER A 224 9.20 22.31 -4.72
C SER A 224 9.39 20.79 -4.71
N HIS A 225 10.52 20.31 -4.17
CA HIS A 225 10.87 18.90 -4.14
C HIS A 225 11.43 18.50 -2.77
N LEU A 226 11.37 17.20 -2.52
CA LEU A 226 12.01 16.54 -1.39
C LEU A 226 12.88 15.42 -1.93
N THR A 227 14.13 15.36 -1.47
CA THR A 227 15.05 14.26 -1.77
C THR A 227 15.20 13.40 -0.53
N PHE A 228 14.60 12.22 -0.56
CA PHE A 228 14.73 11.22 0.51
C PHE A 228 16.00 10.40 0.30
N ILE A 229 16.71 10.13 1.39
CA ILE A 229 17.89 9.25 1.47
C ILE A 229 17.59 8.26 2.60
N TRP A 230 17.69 6.96 2.33
CA TRP A 230 17.32 5.97 3.34
C TRP A 230 18.15 4.70 3.28
N ARG A 231 18.16 4.01 4.44
CA ARG A 231 18.64 2.64 4.60
C ARG A 231 17.62 1.85 5.42
N LYS A 232 17.25 0.67 4.89
CA LYS A 232 16.37 -0.29 5.58
C LYS A 232 17.13 -1.04 6.68
N PRO A 233 16.42 -1.61 7.67
CA PRO A 233 17.02 -2.47 8.70
C PRO A 233 17.67 -3.72 8.14
#